data_3a44ba7befb47047d04658b7445aee93
#
_entry.id   3a44ba7befb47047d04658b7445aee93
#
_cell.length_a   1.000
_cell.length_b   1.000
_cell.length_c   1.000
_cell.angle_alpha   90.00
_cell.angle_beta   90.00
_cell.angle_gamma   90.00
#
_symmetry.space_group_name_H-M   'P 1'
#
loop_
_entity.id
_entity.type
_entity.pdbx_description
1 polymer ?
#
loop_
_entity_poly.entity_id
_entity_poly.type
_entity_poly.pdbx_seq_one_letter_code
_entity_poly.pdbx_strand_id
1 'polypeptide(L)'
;MEITHVIRGEEWLPSAPLHVLLYEAFGWADTMPSFVHLPLLLKPDGKGKLSKRDGDRLGFPVFPLEWKDPKTGEISSGYRESGYLPEAVINFLALLGWNPGNDQEILSMDELISLFSFEHCSKSGAKFDFEKGKWFNHKYLQEMSDADLAKLYMPILSEHGHPTPMPPTWLVWWLS
;
A
#
# COMPACT_ATOMS: atom_id res chain seq x y z
N MET A 1 -13.08 24.71 4.60
CA MET A 1 -13.04 23.25 4.31
C MET A 1 -13.39 22.56 5.60
N GLU A 2 -14.30 21.62 5.56
CA GLU A 2 -14.75 20.89 6.76
C GLU A 2 -13.86 19.65 7.00
N ILE A 3 -12.55 19.89 7.20
CA ILE A 3 -11.59 18.82 7.49
C ILE A 3 -11.68 18.49 8.98
N THR A 4 -11.96 17.24 9.30
CA THR A 4 -12.10 16.75 10.68
C THR A 4 -10.78 16.22 11.26
N HIS A 5 -9.91 15.64 10.42
CA HIS A 5 -8.65 15.04 10.83
C HIS A 5 -7.53 15.41 9.86
N VAL A 6 -6.37 15.74 10.40
CA VAL A 6 -5.11 15.89 9.65
C VAL A 6 -4.20 14.74 10.05
N ILE A 7 -3.99 13.78 9.12
CA ILE A 7 -3.19 12.57 9.35
C ILE A 7 -1.85 12.74 8.63
N ARG A 8 -0.74 12.59 9.36
CA ARG A 8 0.61 12.78 8.82
C ARG A 8 1.65 11.96 9.60
N GLY A 9 2.87 11.85 9.08
CA GLY A 9 3.95 11.18 9.78
C GLY A 9 4.41 11.94 11.04
N GLU A 10 4.90 11.22 12.03
CA GLU A 10 5.34 11.77 13.34
C GLU A 10 6.49 12.77 13.22
N GLU A 11 7.25 12.78 12.11
CA GLU A 11 8.27 13.79 11.84
C GLU A 11 7.71 15.23 11.79
N TRP A 12 6.43 15.37 11.60
CA TRP A 12 5.72 16.66 11.60
C TRP A 12 5.21 17.08 12.98
N LEU A 13 5.35 16.24 14.01
CA LEU A 13 4.89 16.54 15.37
C LEU A 13 5.49 17.84 15.93
N PRO A 14 6.77 18.18 15.71
CA PRO A 14 7.36 19.42 16.21
C PRO A 14 6.67 20.69 15.66
N SER A 15 6.00 20.60 14.50
CA SER A 15 5.27 21.73 13.91
C SER A 15 3.81 21.87 14.40
N ALA A 16 3.29 20.90 15.15
CA ALA A 16 1.90 20.90 15.59
C ALA A 16 1.53 22.12 16.44
N PRO A 17 2.36 22.58 17.41
CA PRO A 17 2.03 23.79 18.19
C PRO A 17 1.87 25.04 17.33
N LEU A 18 2.68 25.17 16.28
CA LEU A 18 2.60 26.30 15.37
C LEU A 18 1.25 26.31 14.61
N HIS A 19 0.77 25.13 14.18
CA HIS A 19 -0.53 25.04 13.52
C HIS A 19 -1.68 25.40 14.48
N VAL A 20 -1.62 24.96 15.74
CA VAL A 20 -2.62 25.32 16.76
C VAL A 20 -2.67 26.85 16.93
N LEU A 21 -1.54 27.51 17.11
CA LEU A 21 -1.45 28.97 17.24
C LEU A 21 -1.99 29.71 16.01
N LEU A 22 -1.79 29.14 14.81
CA LEU A 22 -2.38 29.72 13.59
C LEU A 22 -3.91 29.63 13.58
N TYR A 23 -4.49 28.50 13.98
CA TYR A 23 -5.94 28.35 14.10
C TYR A 23 -6.52 29.34 15.12
N GLU A 24 -5.87 29.51 16.27
CA GLU A 24 -6.26 30.48 17.28
C GLU A 24 -6.17 31.91 16.75
N ALA A 25 -5.06 32.28 16.10
CA ALA A 25 -4.84 33.64 15.57
C ALA A 25 -5.86 34.00 14.47
N PHE A 26 -6.35 33.02 13.69
CA PHE A 26 -7.40 33.23 12.70
C PHE A 26 -8.82 33.20 13.29
N GLY A 27 -8.99 32.92 14.58
CA GLY A 27 -10.30 32.75 15.20
C GLY A 27 -11.02 31.46 14.78
N TRP A 28 -10.29 30.42 14.40
CA TRP A 28 -10.81 29.11 13.91
C TRP A 28 -10.60 27.98 14.91
N ALA A 29 -10.38 28.29 16.17
CA ALA A 29 -10.12 27.29 17.20
C ALA A 29 -11.25 26.25 17.29
N ASP A 30 -12.50 26.66 17.16
CA ASP A 30 -13.69 25.80 17.26
C ASP A 30 -13.82 24.84 16.06
N THR A 31 -13.16 25.13 14.95
CA THR A 31 -13.18 24.33 13.72
C THR A 31 -11.85 23.63 13.44
N MET A 32 -10.93 23.67 14.42
CA MET A 32 -9.62 23.05 14.29
C MET A 32 -9.76 21.53 14.19
N PRO A 33 -9.13 20.91 13.17
CA PRO A 33 -9.14 19.45 13.03
C PRO A 33 -8.33 18.76 14.14
N SER A 34 -8.65 17.51 14.41
CA SER A 34 -7.80 16.64 15.20
C SER A 34 -6.52 16.30 14.43
N PHE A 35 -5.36 16.41 15.08
CA PHE A 35 -4.07 16.05 14.48
C PHE A 35 -3.70 14.62 14.87
N VAL A 36 -3.49 13.75 13.87
CA VAL A 36 -3.06 12.37 14.04
C VAL A 36 -1.65 12.21 13.47
N HIS A 37 -0.72 11.70 14.28
CA HIS A 37 0.65 11.47 13.87
C HIS A 37 0.90 9.96 13.84
N LEU A 38 1.09 9.43 12.61
CA LEU A 38 1.40 8.02 12.39
C LEU A 38 2.91 7.77 12.58
N PRO A 39 3.30 6.57 13.04
CA PRO A 39 4.68 6.22 13.22
C PRO A 39 5.44 6.20 11.89
N LEU A 40 6.77 6.32 11.97
CA LEU A 40 7.64 6.23 10.79
C LEU A 40 7.63 4.80 10.20
N LEU A 41 7.70 4.72 8.89
CA LEU A 41 8.08 3.49 8.21
C LEU A 41 9.60 3.35 8.28
N LEU A 42 10.04 2.25 8.88
CA LEU A 42 11.46 1.94 9.07
C LEU A 42 11.96 1.02 7.97
N LYS A 43 13.26 1.09 7.69
CA LYS A 43 13.94 0.15 6.82
C LYS A 43 13.76 -1.29 7.29
N PRO A 44 13.93 -2.30 6.42
CA PRO A 44 13.81 -3.72 6.80
C PRO A 44 14.69 -4.13 7.98
N ASP A 45 15.87 -3.51 8.12
CA ASP A 45 16.78 -3.73 9.26
C ASP A 45 16.33 -3.00 10.55
N GLY A 46 15.26 -2.21 10.49
CA GLY A 46 14.76 -1.41 11.58
C GLY A 46 15.60 -0.15 11.90
N LYS A 47 16.63 0.13 11.11
CA LYS A 47 17.56 1.24 11.37
C LYS A 47 17.25 2.45 10.50
N GLY A 48 16.49 3.37 11.06
CA GLY A 48 16.16 4.64 10.42
C GLY A 48 14.96 4.59 9.48
N LYS A 49 14.51 5.77 9.08
CA LYS A 49 13.34 5.98 8.23
C LYS A 49 13.56 5.39 6.83
N LEU A 50 12.55 4.70 6.33
CA LEU A 50 12.49 4.27 4.94
C LEU A 50 12.37 5.48 4.01
N SER A 51 13.19 5.52 2.97
CA SER A 51 13.16 6.57 1.94
C SER A 51 12.84 5.98 0.56
N LYS A 52 12.41 6.83 -0.38
CA LYS A 52 12.17 6.42 -1.77
C LYS A 52 13.40 5.77 -2.41
N ARG A 53 14.61 6.29 -2.13
CA ARG A 53 15.88 5.75 -2.64
C ARG A 53 16.20 4.35 -2.09
N ASP A 54 15.64 4.00 -0.92
CA ASP A 54 15.82 2.65 -0.38
C ASP A 54 15.06 1.62 -1.21
N GLY A 55 13.91 1.97 -1.80
CA GLY A 55 13.16 1.11 -2.73
C GLY A 55 14.01 0.67 -3.92
N ASP A 56 14.58 1.64 -4.64
CA ASP A 56 15.43 1.37 -5.80
C ASP A 56 16.65 0.52 -5.42
N ARG A 57 17.29 0.84 -4.30
CA ARG A 57 18.47 0.12 -3.80
C ARG A 57 18.16 -1.31 -3.33
N LEU A 58 17.01 -1.53 -2.73
CA LEU A 58 16.60 -2.82 -2.15
C LEU A 58 15.71 -3.64 -3.09
N GLY A 59 15.37 -3.10 -4.27
CA GLY A 59 14.65 -3.80 -5.32
C GLY A 59 13.16 -3.99 -5.06
N PHE A 60 12.51 -3.06 -4.36
CA PHE A 60 11.06 -3.08 -4.19
C PHE A 60 10.38 -1.80 -4.69
N PRO A 61 9.15 -1.88 -5.21
CA PRO A 61 8.41 -0.73 -5.69
C PRO A 61 8.09 0.26 -4.57
N VAL A 62 8.13 1.55 -4.88
CA VAL A 62 7.74 2.63 -3.96
C VAL A 62 6.45 3.29 -4.40
N PHE A 63 6.20 3.29 -5.70
CA PHE A 63 5.03 3.93 -6.30
C PHE A 63 3.96 2.89 -6.64
N PRO A 64 2.66 3.26 -6.60
CA PRO A 64 1.59 2.38 -7.07
C PRO A 64 1.73 1.99 -8.54
N LEU A 65 2.16 2.94 -9.36
CA LEU A 65 2.39 2.80 -10.81
C LEU A 65 3.82 3.17 -11.15
N GLU A 66 4.33 2.68 -12.29
CA GLU A 66 5.61 3.14 -12.85
C GLU A 66 5.64 4.66 -12.91
N TRP A 67 6.73 5.22 -12.43
CA TRP A 67 6.93 6.66 -12.42
C TRP A 67 8.25 7.04 -13.07
N LYS A 68 8.16 7.95 -14.03
CA LYS A 68 9.31 8.52 -14.71
C LYS A 68 9.61 9.91 -14.15
N ASP A 69 10.81 10.10 -13.61
CA ASP A 69 11.25 11.41 -13.11
C ASP A 69 11.31 12.42 -14.26
N PRO A 70 10.55 13.52 -14.19
CA PRO A 70 10.52 14.51 -15.26
C PRO A 70 11.83 15.29 -15.42
N LYS A 71 12.72 15.25 -14.42
CA LYS A 71 13.99 15.97 -14.44
C LYS A 71 15.16 15.08 -14.88
N THR A 72 15.23 13.87 -14.35
CA THR A 72 16.34 12.94 -14.62
C THR A 72 16.03 11.94 -15.73
N GLY A 73 14.74 11.68 -15.99
CA GLY A 73 14.28 10.64 -16.91
C GLY A 73 14.39 9.24 -16.34
N GLU A 74 14.82 9.08 -15.08
CA GLU A 74 14.89 7.78 -14.40
C GLU A 74 13.48 7.18 -14.23
N ILE A 75 13.39 5.87 -14.41
CA ILE A 75 12.15 5.12 -14.30
C ILE A 75 12.21 4.31 -12.99
N SER A 76 11.22 4.54 -12.12
CA SER A 76 10.99 3.74 -10.92
C SER A 76 9.81 2.79 -11.17
N SER A 77 10.01 1.51 -10.95
CA SER A 77 8.96 0.50 -11.10
C SER A 77 7.81 0.73 -10.12
N GLY A 78 6.58 0.49 -10.58
CA GLY A 78 5.38 0.52 -9.75
C GLY A 78 5.00 -0.86 -9.20
N TYR A 79 4.15 -0.88 -8.17
CA TYR A 79 3.58 -2.12 -7.65
C TYR A 79 2.79 -2.87 -8.72
N ARG A 80 1.99 -2.16 -9.53
CA ARG A 80 1.21 -2.77 -10.62
C ARG A 80 2.10 -3.43 -11.65
N GLU A 81 3.14 -2.75 -12.12
CA GLU A 81 4.08 -3.26 -13.13
C GLU A 81 4.94 -4.40 -12.56
N SER A 82 5.07 -4.46 -11.24
CA SER A 82 5.72 -5.57 -10.51
C SER A 82 4.78 -6.75 -10.21
N GLY A 83 3.54 -6.72 -10.72
CA GLY A 83 2.57 -7.82 -10.59
C GLY A 83 1.83 -7.89 -9.26
N TYR A 84 1.77 -6.80 -8.51
CA TYR A 84 0.99 -6.75 -7.27
C TYR A 84 -0.47 -6.36 -7.55
N LEU A 85 -1.39 -7.07 -6.90
CA LEU A 85 -2.80 -6.74 -6.88
C LEU A 85 -3.07 -5.53 -5.99
N PRO A 86 -3.97 -4.60 -6.37
CA PRO A 86 -4.29 -3.43 -5.56
C PRO A 86 -4.74 -3.78 -4.15
N GLU A 87 -5.60 -4.78 -3.99
CA GLU A 87 -6.14 -5.26 -2.72
C GLU A 87 -5.03 -5.78 -1.80
N ALA A 88 -4.07 -6.52 -2.36
CA ALA A 88 -2.93 -7.03 -1.62
C ALA A 88 -2.03 -5.88 -1.10
N VAL A 89 -1.77 -4.88 -1.94
CA VAL A 89 -0.98 -3.71 -1.56
C VAL A 89 -1.70 -2.92 -0.47
N ILE A 90 -3.00 -2.66 -0.61
CA ILE A 90 -3.79 -1.93 0.39
C ILE A 90 -3.77 -2.66 1.73
N ASN A 91 -4.04 -3.98 1.74
CA ASN A 91 -4.04 -4.77 2.97
C ASN A 91 -2.65 -4.77 3.63
N PHE A 92 -1.59 -4.99 2.85
CA PHE A 92 -0.21 -4.93 3.36
C PHE A 92 0.12 -3.56 3.96
N LEU A 93 -0.22 -2.47 3.27
CA LEU A 93 0.05 -1.11 3.75
C LEU A 93 -0.78 -0.76 4.99
N ALA A 94 -2.03 -1.22 5.08
CA ALA A 94 -2.88 -0.99 6.25
C ALA A 94 -2.25 -1.56 7.53
N LEU A 95 -1.64 -2.74 7.45
CA LEU A 95 -0.99 -3.39 8.59
C LEU A 95 0.42 -2.83 8.90
N LEU A 96 0.91 -1.85 8.12
CA LEU A 96 2.13 -1.12 8.45
C LEU A 96 1.83 0.00 9.45
N GLY A 97 1.75 -0.37 10.73
CA GLY A 97 1.52 0.59 11.80
C GLY A 97 0.07 0.65 12.32
N TRP A 98 -0.77 -0.26 11.90
CA TRP A 98 -2.11 -0.49 12.44
C TRP A 98 -2.37 -2.00 12.55
N ASN A 99 -3.30 -2.41 13.42
CA ASN A 99 -3.77 -3.80 13.50
C ASN A 99 -5.26 -3.84 13.85
N PRO A 100 -6.00 -4.89 13.43
CA PRO A 100 -7.44 -4.99 13.67
C PRO A 100 -7.81 -5.37 15.12
N GLY A 101 -6.84 -5.58 16.00
CA GLY A 101 -7.05 -6.03 17.37
C GLY A 101 -7.22 -7.55 17.51
N ASN A 102 -7.00 -8.28 16.42
CA ASN A 102 -7.04 -9.76 16.37
C ASN A 102 -5.89 -10.27 15.48
N ASP A 103 -5.81 -11.58 15.28
CA ASP A 103 -4.75 -12.23 14.49
C ASP A 103 -5.08 -12.32 12.99
N GLN A 104 -6.17 -11.68 12.52
CA GLN A 104 -6.55 -11.68 11.13
C GLN A 104 -5.60 -10.78 10.32
N GLU A 105 -4.96 -11.34 9.30
CA GLU A 105 -4.03 -10.59 8.43
C GLU A 105 -4.64 -10.30 7.06
N ILE A 106 -5.45 -11.21 6.50
CA ILE A 106 -6.13 -10.99 5.22
C ILE A 106 -7.47 -10.33 5.48
N LEU A 107 -7.62 -9.11 4.96
CA LEU A 107 -8.75 -8.23 5.21
C LEU A 107 -9.24 -7.62 3.89
N SER A 108 -10.49 -7.80 3.59
CA SER A 108 -11.15 -7.08 2.49
C SER A 108 -11.22 -5.57 2.78
N MET A 109 -11.48 -4.77 1.76
CA MET A 109 -11.65 -3.32 1.94
C MET A 109 -12.78 -2.99 2.92
N ASP A 110 -13.90 -3.70 2.87
CA ASP A 110 -15.04 -3.48 3.75
C ASP A 110 -14.69 -3.82 5.20
N GLU A 111 -13.94 -4.91 5.42
CA GLU A 111 -13.42 -5.25 6.75
C GLU A 111 -12.43 -4.21 7.26
N LEU A 112 -11.50 -3.74 6.42
CA LEU A 112 -10.57 -2.66 6.76
C LEU A 112 -11.32 -1.39 7.19
N ILE A 113 -12.34 -0.99 6.44
CA ILE A 113 -13.17 0.19 6.76
C ILE A 113 -13.92 0.00 8.08
N SER A 114 -14.49 -1.19 8.31
CA SER A 114 -15.29 -1.47 9.51
C SER A 114 -14.47 -1.59 10.79
N LEU A 115 -13.23 -2.10 10.68
CA LEU A 115 -12.34 -2.36 11.82
C LEU A 115 -11.42 -1.18 12.13
N PHE A 116 -11.26 -0.23 11.19
CA PHE A 116 -10.32 0.85 11.36
C PHE A 116 -10.66 1.75 12.55
N SER A 117 -9.67 1.93 13.43
CA SER A 117 -9.70 2.95 14.48
C SER A 117 -8.29 3.49 14.75
N PHE A 118 -8.20 4.73 15.19
CA PHE A 118 -6.92 5.36 15.53
C PHE A 118 -6.30 4.77 16.79
N GLU A 119 -7.09 4.19 17.69
CA GLU A 119 -6.63 3.56 18.92
C GLU A 119 -5.75 2.33 18.65
N HIS A 120 -5.99 1.66 17.53
CA HIS A 120 -5.22 0.51 17.09
C HIS A 120 -3.98 0.87 16.25
N CYS A 121 -3.73 2.16 16.04
CA CYS A 121 -2.48 2.59 15.41
C CYS A 121 -1.29 2.35 16.35
N SER A 122 -0.23 1.77 15.80
CA SER A 122 1.01 1.53 16.54
C SER A 122 1.65 2.84 16.99
N LYS A 123 2.22 2.84 18.19
CA LYS A 123 3.00 3.98 18.72
C LYS A 123 4.49 3.90 18.37
N SER A 124 4.92 2.82 17.75
CA SER A 124 6.30 2.59 17.34
C SER A 124 6.42 2.46 15.83
N GLY A 125 7.59 2.79 15.29
CA GLY A 125 7.84 2.67 13.85
C GLY A 125 7.61 1.24 13.35
N ALA A 126 6.95 1.13 12.19
CA ALA A 126 6.69 -0.15 11.53
C ALA A 126 7.83 -0.49 10.56
N LYS A 127 8.41 -1.69 10.68
CA LYS A 127 9.40 -2.18 9.72
C LYS A 127 8.71 -2.54 8.41
N PHE A 128 9.24 -2.02 7.32
CA PHE A 128 8.78 -2.40 5.99
C PHE A 128 9.38 -3.76 5.62
N ASP A 129 8.56 -4.79 5.67
CA ASP A 129 8.92 -6.15 5.28
C ASP A 129 8.43 -6.45 3.87
N PHE A 130 9.35 -6.41 2.91
CA PHE A 130 9.03 -6.65 1.51
C PHE A 130 8.61 -8.10 1.24
N GLU A 131 9.18 -9.07 1.95
CA GLU A 131 8.80 -10.48 1.79
C GLU A 131 7.37 -10.70 2.31
N LYS A 132 6.96 -10.00 3.35
CA LYS A 132 5.57 -10.00 3.80
C LYS A 132 4.64 -9.38 2.75
N GLY A 133 5.05 -8.33 2.05
CA GLY A 133 4.32 -7.78 0.92
C GLY A 133 4.10 -8.79 -0.21
N LYS A 134 5.13 -9.57 -0.57
CA LYS A 134 5.01 -10.68 -1.54
C LYS A 134 4.05 -11.76 -1.04
N TRP A 135 4.12 -12.10 0.24
CA TRP A 135 3.23 -13.08 0.85
C TRP A 135 1.76 -12.65 0.74
N PHE A 136 1.45 -11.38 1.02
CA PHE A 136 0.10 -10.85 0.82
C PHE A 136 -0.36 -11.02 -0.63
N ASN A 137 0.47 -10.58 -1.58
CA ASN A 137 0.13 -10.70 -2.99
C ASN A 137 -0.12 -12.15 -3.41
N HIS A 138 0.72 -13.08 -2.93
CA HIS A 138 0.53 -14.50 -3.18
C HIS A 138 -0.80 -15.03 -2.63
N LYS A 139 -1.20 -14.62 -1.42
CA LYS A 139 -2.48 -15.00 -0.83
C LYS A 139 -3.67 -14.55 -1.66
N TYR A 140 -3.70 -13.29 -2.06
CA TYR A 140 -4.75 -12.77 -2.93
C TYR A 140 -4.79 -13.45 -4.30
N LEU A 141 -3.64 -13.75 -4.90
CA LEU A 141 -3.58 -14.52 -6.15
C LEU A 141 -4.14 -15.94 -5.99
N GLN A 142 -3.88 -16.60 -4.85
CA GLN A 142 -4.41 -17.94 -4.56
C GLN A 142 -5.94 -17.98 -4.43
N GLU A 143 -6.56 -16.88 -4.04
CA GLU A 143 -8.02 -16.77 -3.86
C GLU A 143 -8.74 -16.40 -5.17
N MET A 144 -7.99 -16.02 -6.22
CA MET A 144 -8.57 -15.69 -7.52
C MET A 144 -9.04 -16.93 -8.26
N SER A 145 -10.10 -16.76 -9.07
CA SER A 145 -10.51 -17.80 -10.01
C SER A 145 -9.48 -17.98 -11.13
N ASP A 146 -9.39 -19.20 -11.67
CA ASP A 146 -8.51 -19.49 -12.83
C ASP A 146 -8.80 -18.56 -14.02
N ALA A 147 -10.07 -18.19 -14.21
CA ALA A 147 -10.48 -17.29 -15.28
C ALA A 147 -9.95 -15.85 -15.07
N ASP A 148 -9.91 -15.37 -13.85
CA ASP A 148 -9.39 -14.04 -13.53
C ASP A 148 -7.86 -14.02 -13.54
N LEU A 149 -7.22 -15.08 -13.04
CA LEU A 149 -5.78 -15.28 -13.19
C LEU A 149 -5.38 -15.29 -14.68
N ALA A 150 -6.12 -16.02 -15.52
CA ALA A 150 -5.85 -16.04 -16.95
C ALA A 150 -5.93 -14.64 -17.58
N LYS A 151 -6.90 -13.81 -17.21
CA LYS A 151 -7.00 -12.41 -17.69
C LYS A 151 -5.77 -11.58 -17.34
N LEU A 152 -5.19 -11.78 -16.16
CA LEU A 152 -3.97 -11.08 -15.75
C LEU A 152 -2.73 -11.57 -16.49
N TYR A 153 -2.60 -12.89 -16.68
CA TYR A 153 -1.42 -13.48 -17.30
C TYR A 153 -1.36 -13.35 -18.83
N MET A 154 -2.51 -13.37 -19.51
CA MET A 154 -2.56 -13.34 -20.97
C MET A 154 -1.82 -12.17 -21.62
N PRO A 155 -1.98 -10.91 -21.15
CA PRO A 155 -1.22 -9.79 -21.69
C PRO A 155 0.29 -9.99 -21.54
N ILE A 156 0.73 -10.43 -20.34
CA ILE A 156 2.14 -10.64 -20.03
C ILE A 156 2.75 -11.72 -20.93
N LEU A 157 2.05 -12.84 -21.12
CA LEU A 157 2.49 -13.92 -22.01
C LEU A 157 2.62 -13.43 -23.46
N SER A 158 1.67 -12.62 -23.91
CA SER A 158 1.68 -12.05 -25.27
C SER A 158 2.89 -11.11 -25.49
N GLU A 159 3.20 -10.27 -24.52
CA GLU A 159 4.37 -9.37 -24.56
C GLU A 159 5.71 -10.13 -24.61
N HIS A 160 5.77 -11.29 -23.94
CA HIS A 160 6.97 -12.14 -23.92
C HIS A 160 7.03 -13.14 -25.09
N GLY A 161 6.17 -12.98 -26.11
CA GLY A 161 6.18 -13.80 -27.33
C GLY A 161 5.74 -15.25 -27.12
N HIS A 162 5.10 -15.57 -26.01
CA HIS A 162 4.47 -16.86 -25.82
C HIS A 162 3.18 -16.93 -26.64
N PRO A 163 2.93 -18.06 -27.33
CA PRO A 163 1.70 -18.20 -28.10
C PRO A 163 0.51 -18.08 -27.15
N THR A 164 -0.45 -17.24 -27.56
CA THR A 164 -1.73 -17.14 -26.86
C THR A 164 -2.30 -18.55 -26.68
N PRO A 165 -2.67 -18.99 -25.47
CA PRO A 165 -3.31 -20.28 -25.31
C PRO A 165 -4.49 -20.37 -26.25
N MET A 166 -4.66 -21.54 -26.90
CA MET A 166 -5.72 -21.78 -27.88
C MET A 166 -7.10 -21.33 -27.40
N PRO A 167 -8.02 -20.97 -28.32
CA PRO A 167 -9.34 -20.49 -27.95
C PRO A 167 -10.12 -21.47 -27.07
N PRO A 168 -11.13 -21.00 -26.33
CA PRO A 168 -11.79 -21.74 -25.25
C PRO A 168 -12.43 -23.08 -25.59
N THR A 169 -12.40 -23.49 -26.84
CA THR A 169 -12.98 -24.75 -27.33
C THR A 169 -12.32 -26.03 -26.79
N TRP A 170 -11.14 -25.95 -26.19
CA TRP A 170 -10.50 -27.13 -25.59
C TRP A 170 -10.54 -27.15 -24.05
N LEU A 171 -11.01 -26.11 -23.39
CA LEU A 171 -11.43 -26.16 -21.99
C LEU A 171 -12.56 -27.18 -21.78
N VAL A 172 -13.32 -27.50 -22.83
CA VAL A 172 -14.38 -28.51 -22.81
C VAL A 172 -13.83 -29.95 -22.68
N TRP A 173 -12.56 -30.20 -23.08
CA TRP A 173 -11.95 -31.52 -23.02
C TRP A 173 -11.26 -31.85 -21.67
N TRP A 174 -11.11 -30.89 -20.79
CA TRP A 174 -10.50 -31.10 -19.46
C TRP A 174 -11.54 -31.24 -18.36
N LEU A 175 -12.80 -30.98 -18.63
CA LEU A 175 -13.95 -31.11 -17.71
C LEU A 175 -14.86 -32.30 -18.04
N SER A 176 -14.51 -33.15 -18.98
CA SER A 176 -15.12 -34.45 -19.27
C SER A 176 -14.14 -35.57 -18.88
#